data_df9a7b263bfa066d3530385e1b1e6bab
#
_entry.id   df9a7b263bfa066d3530385e1b1e6bab
#
_cell.length_a   1.000
_cell.length_b   1.000
_cell.length_c   1.000
_cell.angle_alpha   90.00
_cell.angle_beta   90.00
_cell.angle_gamma   90.00
#
_symmetry.space_group_name_H-M   'P 1'
#
loop_
_entity.id
_entity.type
_entity.pdbx_description
1 polymer ?
#
loop_
_entity_poly.entity_id
_entity_poly.type
_entity_poly.pdbx_seq_one_letter_code
_entity_poly.pdbx_strand_id
1 'polypeptide(L)'
;MENDKVVGLVKKISEERDEGAFSQIFDFIAPKINAYLIKNNLNIEQAEELTQEVLSTIWIKAKLFNPEKSKFTTWAFTIAKIKK
;
A
#
# COMPACT_ATOMS: atom_id res chain seq x y z
N MET A 1 -6.37 -11.46 0.45
CA MET A 1 -5.88 -11.46 1.85
C MET A 1 -6.91 -10.74 2.73
N GLU A 2 -7.21 -11.30 3.87
CA GLU A 2 -8.17 -10.68 4.79
C GLU A 2 -7.59 -9.44 5.44
N ASN A 3 -8.46 -8.48 5.73
CA ASN A 3 -8.04 -7.22 6.33
C ASN A 3 -7.31 -7.41 7.67
N ASP A 4 -7.78 -8.32 8.51
CA ASP A 4 -7.15 -8.58 9.81
C ASP A 4 -5.70 -9.05 9.66
N LYS A 5 -5.43 -9.90 8.67
CA LYS A 5 -4.09 -10.37 8.39
C LYS A 5 -3.20 -9.23 7.91
N VAL A 6 -3.73 -8.39 7.02
CA VAL A 6 -3.01 -7.23 6.49
C VAL A 6 -2.69 -6.25 7.61
N VAL A 7 -3.66 -6.00 8.49
CA VAL A 7 -3.45 -5.11 9.64
C VAL A 7 -2.32 -5.62 10.52
N GLY A 8 -2.25 -6.93 10.76
CA GLY A 8 -1.16 -7.55 11.50
C GLY A 8 0.20 -7.35 10.84
N LEU A 9 0.25 -7.46 9.51
CA LEU A 9 1.49 -7.24 8.76
C LEU A 9 1.93 -5.78 8.83
N VAL A 10 1.00 -4.84 8.70
CA VAL A 10 1.31 -3.41 8.82
C VAL A 10 1.85 -3.10 10.20
N LYS A 11 1.30 -3.72 11.23
CA LYS A 11 1.79 -3.55 12.60
C LYS A 11 3.24 -4.01 12.74
N LYS A 12 3.60 -5.14 12.12
CA LYS A 12 4.98 -5.61 12.11
C LYS A 12 5.92 -4.65 11.40
N ILE A 13 5.48 -4.05 10.31
CA ILE A 13 6.26 -3.03 9.61
C ILE A 13 6.45 -1.82 10.52
N SER A 14 5.37 -1.37 11.16
CA SER A 14 5.39 -0.19 12.02
C SER A 14 6.30 -0.37 13.25
N GLU A 15 6.22 -1.53 13.90
CA GLU A 15 6.92 -1.77 15.17
C GLU A 15 8.30 -2.37 15.00
N GLU A 16 8.49 -3.22 14.00
CA GLU A 16 9.72 -4.00 13.85
C GLU A 16 10.47 -3.73 12.54
N ARG A 17 9.93 -2.92 11.66
CA ARG A 17 10.47 -2.69 10.31
C ARG A 17 10.70 -4.02 9.58
N ASP A 18 9.74 -4.93 9.71
CA ASP A 18 9.82 -6.29 9.19
C ASP A 18 9.71 -6.31 7.66
N GLU A 19 10.81 -6.61 6.98
CA GLU A 19 10.86 -6.65 5.52
C GLU A 19 10.04 -7.78 4.94
N GLY A 20 9.96 -8.92 5.64
CA GLY A 20 9.12 -10.03 5.20
C GLY A 20 7.64 -9.67 5.20
N ALA A 21 7.20 -8.95 6.25
CA ALA A 21 5.83 -8.46 6.31
C ALA A 21 5.57 -7.46 5.18
N PHE A 22 6.53 -6.58 4.90
CA PHE A 22 6.40 -5.62 3.81
C PHE A 22 6.33 -6.32 2.45
N SER A 23 7.13 -7.36 2.23
CA SER A 23 7.09 -8.13 1.00
C SER A 23 5.70 -8.71 0.74
N GLN A 24 5.05 -9.23 1.78
CA GLN A 24 3.70 -9.75 1.66
C GLN A 24 2.69 -8.65 1.34
N ILE A 25 2.83 -7.49 1.98
CA ILE A 25 1.98 -6.33 1.70
C ILE A 25 2.19 -5.88 0.25
N PHE A 26 3.45 -5.81 -0.19
CA PHE A 26 3.79 -5.43 -1.55
C PHE A 26 3.09 -6.34 -2.57
N ASP A 27 3.23 -7.65 -2.40
CA ASP A 27 2.63 -8.62 -3.32
C ASP A 27 1.11 -8.54 -3.35
N PHE A 28 0.51 -8.15 -2.23
CA PHE A 28 -0.94 -8.01 -2.13
C PHE A 28 -1.45 -6.73 -2.77
N ILE A 29 -0.82 -5.60 -2.48
CA ILE A 29 -1.40 -4.31 -2.83
C ILE A 29 -0.86 -3.70 -4.14
N ALA A 30 0.39 -3.99 -4.50
CA ALA A 30 0.99 -3.38 -5.68
C ALA A 30 0.23 -3.67 -6.98
N PRO A 31 -0.20 -4.90 -7.26
CA PRO A 31 -0.98 -5.17 -8.48
C PRO A 31 -2.29 -4.40 -8.50
N LYS A 32 -2.93 -4.23 -7.35
CA LYS A 32 -4.21 -3.50 -7.24
C LYS A 32 -4.02 -2.01 -7.50
N ILE A 33 -2.97 -1.42 -6.94
CA ILE A 33 -2.63 -0.02 -7.15
C ILE A 33 -2.29 0.21 -8.61
N ASN A 34 -1.45 -0.65 -9.18
CA ASN A 34 -1.04 -0.53 -10.57
C ASN A 34 -2.24 -0.58 -11.53
N ALA A 35 -3.14 -1.54 -11.33
CA ALA A 35 -4.34 -1.68 -12.15
C ALA A 35 -5.23 -0.44 -12.04
N TYR A 36 -5.38 0.09 -10.83
CA TYR A 36 -6.15 1.30 -10.59
C TYR A 36 -5.57 2.49 -11.37
N LEU A 37 -4.25 2.65 -11.34
CA LEU A 37 -3.59 3.77 -12.03
C LEU A 37 -3.72 3.65 -13.54
N ILE A 38 -3.57 2.46 -14.09
CA ILE A 38 -3.75 2.23 -15.52
C ILE A 38 -5.18 2.54 -15.94
N LYS A 39 -6.15 2.12 -15.13
CA LYS A 39 -7.55 2.41 -15.38
C LYS A 39 -7.83 3.91 -15.37
N ASN A 40 -7.04 4.67 -14.65
CA ASN A 40 -7.14 6.13 -14.56
C ASN A 40 -6.21 6.84 -15.55
N ASN A 41 -5.93 6.18 -16.67
CA ASN A 41 -5.24 6.74 -17.83
C ASN A 41 -3.73 6.97 -17.70
N LEU A 42 -3.08 6.42 -16.70
CA LEU A 42 -1.63 6.43 -16.63
C LEU A 42 -1.08 5.35 -17.58
N ASN A 43 0.04 5.63 -18.24
CA ASN A 43 0.69 4.59 -19.01
C ASN A 43 1.42 3.61 -18.07
N ILE A 44 1.91 2.50 -18.62
CA ILE A 44 2.53 1.44 -17.84
C ILE A 44 3.69 1.95 -16.99
N GLU A 45 4.59 2.74 -17.57
CA GLU A 45 5.75 3.27 -16.87
C GLU A 45 5.36 4.19 -15.72
N GLN A 46 4.43 5.09 -15.97
CA GLN A 46 3.92 6.01 -14.95
C GLN A 46 3.24 5.25 -13.82
N ALA A 47 2.45 4.24 -14.16
CA ALA A 47 1.75 3.43 -13.16
C ALA A 47 2.74 2.67 -12.27
N GLU A 48 3.80 2.11 -12.85
CA GLU A 48 4.83 1.40 -12.10
C GLU A 48 5.58 2.33 -11.16
N GLU A 49 5.99 3.50 -11.63
CA GLU A 49 6.69 4.48 -10.81
C GLU A 49 5.84 4.93 -9.63
N LEU A 50 4.58 5.24 -9.92
CA LEU A 50 3.68 5.72 -8.87
C LEU A 50 3.33 4.62 -7.87
N THR A 51 3.19 3.39 -8.35
CA THR A 51 2.96 2.23 -7.48
C THR A 51 4.12 2.08 -6.49
N GLN A 52 5.36 2.21 -6.97
CA GLN A 52 6.53 2.11 -6.10
C GLN A 52 6.56 3.24 -5.08
N GLU A 53 6.18 4.46 -5.48
CA GLU A 53 6.09 5.58 -4.55
C GLU A 53 5.05 5.34 -3.46
N VAL A 54 3.91 4.75 -3.83
CA VAL A 54 2.87 4.41 -2.86
C VAL A 54 3.40 3.38 -1.87
N LEU A 55 4.07 2.35 -2.34
CA LEU A 55 4.63 1.32 -1.48
C LEU A 55 5.72 1.88 -0.55
N SER A 56 6.57 2.77 -1.06
CA SER A 56 7.57 3.46 -0.24
C SER A 56 6.90 4.27 0.86
N THR A 57 5.81 4.95 0.53
CA THR A 57 5.06 5.74 1.50
C THR A 57 4.44 4.84 2.57
N ILE A 58 3.91 3.68 2.17
CA ILE A 58 3.37 2.70 3.12
C ILE A 58 4.45 2.27 4.11
N TRP A 59 5.65 1.97 3.59
CA TRP A 59 6.78 1.57 4.44
C TRP A 59 7.14 2.65 5.44
N ILE A 60 7.26 3.89 4.97
CA ILE A 60 7.68 5.02 5.81
C ILE A 60 6.60 5.40 6.81
N LYS A 61 5.33 5.39 6.38
CA LYS A 61 4.20 5.91 7.18
C LYS A 61 3.32 4.82 7.78
N ALA A 62 3.81 3.61 7.90
CA ALA A 62 3.03 2.50 8.45
C ALA A 62 2.43 2.81 9.82
N LYS A 63 3.14 3.58 10.66
CA LYS A 63 2.66 4.01 11.98
C LYS A 63 1.37 4.83 11.92
N LEU A 64 1.14 5.51 10.81
CA LEU A 64 -0.03 6.40 10.68
C LEU A 64 -1.29 5.66 10.29
N PHE A 65 -1.16 4.41 9.85
CA PHE A 65 -2.34 3.63 9.52
C PHE A 65 -3.13 3.30 10.79
N ASN A 66 -4.41 3.65 10.78
CA ASN A 66 -5.30 3.35 11.91
C ASN A 66 -6.40 2.39 11.44
N PRO A 67 -6.34 1.11 11.83
CA PRO A 67 -7.32 0.12 11.39
C PRO A 67 -8.73 0.39 11.90
N GLU A 68 -8.87 1.21 12.95
CA GLU A 68 -10.18 1.60 13.45
C GLU A 68 -10.88 2.62 12.55
N LYS A 69 -10.10 3.37 11.78
CA LYS A 69 -10.64 4.42 10.91
C LYS A 69 -10.92 3.94 9.49
N SER A 70 -10.14 2.98 8.99
CA SER A 70 -10.35 2.49 7.63
C SER A 70 -9.71 1.12 7.46
N LYS A 71 -10.11 0.46 6.37
CA LYS A 71 -9.43 -0.75 5.91
C LYS A 71 -8.09 -0.37 5.31
N PHE A 72 -7.14 -1.29 5.32
CA PHE A 72 -5.82 -1.06 4.74
C PHE A 72 -5.92 -0.67 3.26
N THR A 73 -6.73 -1.37 2.48
CA THR A 73 -6.89 -1.07 1.05
C THR A 73 -7.37 0.37 0.82
N THR A 74 -8.32 0.83 1.65
CA THR A 74 -8.82 2.21 1.56
C THR A 74 -7.69 3.21 1.81
N TRP A 75 -6.89 2.97 2.84
CA TRP A 75 -5.77 3.83 3.17
C TRP A 75 -4.72 3.86 2.04
N ALA A 76 -4.38 2.68 1.51
CA ALA A 76 -3.41 2.57 0.41
C ALA A 76 -3.90 3.29 -0.85
N PHE A 77 -5.17 3.13 -1.21
CA PHE A 77 -5.74 3.81 -2.37
C PHE A 77 -5.84 5.32 -2.15
N THR A 78 -6.06 5.77 -0.93
CA THR A 78 -6.03 7.21 -0.62
C THR A 78 -4.64 7.78 -0.90
N ILE A 79 -3.59 7.08 -0.51
CA ILE A 79 -2.22 7.49 -0.81
C ILE A 79 -2.02 7.58 -2.33
N ALA A 80 -2.49 6.58 -3.07
CA ALA A 80 -2.37 6.56 -4.52
C ALA A 80 -3.08 7.75 -5.17
N LYS A 81 -4.28 8.09 -4.68
CA LYS A 81 -5.05 9.23 -5.19
C LYS A 81 -4.34 10.55 -4.96
N ILE A 82 -3.71 10.70 -3.79
CA ILE A 82 -2.98 11.93 -3.46
C ILE A 82 -1.76 12.10 -4.37
N LYS A 83 -1.07 11.02 -4.66
CA LYS A 83 0.14 11.06 -5.50
C LYS A 83 -0.14 11.14 -6.99
N LYS A 84 -1.32 10.73 -7.41
CA LYS A 84 -1.74 10.69 -8.81
C LYS A 84 -1.89 12.14 -9.46
#